data_e557fabf159c8bde411645e1e9b8237c
#
_entry.id   e557fabf159c8bde411645e1e9b8237c
#
_cell.length_a   1.000
_cell.length_b   1.000
_cell.length_c   1.000
_cell.angle_alpha   90.00
_cell.angle_beta   90.00
_cell.angle_gamma   90.00
#
_symmetry.space_group_name_H-M   'P 1'
#
loop_
_entity.id
_entity.type
_entity.pdbx_description
1 polymer ?
#
loop_
_entity_poly.entity_id
_entity_poly.type
_entity_poly.pdbx_seq_one_letter_code
_entity_poly.pdbx_strand_id
1 'polypeptide(L)'
;QGRIVFNSAMLWTIGFIVTFSVGGMTGVLLAVPGADFVLHNSLFLIAHFHNVIIGGVVFGCFAGLTYWWPKAFGFTLNETWGKRAFWFWIIGFFVAFMPLYVLGFMGMTRRLSQQIDPQFHPMLVVAACGAALIACGILCQLIQFYVSIRDREQNRDLTGDPWGGRTLEWATSSPPP
;
A
#
# COMPACT_ATOMS: atom_id res chain seq x y z
N GLN A 1 15.78 -20.89 13.23
CA GLN A 1 15.64 -20.12 11.96
C GLN A 1 14.20 -20.27 11.50
N GLY A 2 13.45 -19.17 11.43
CA GLY A 2 12.05 -19.16 10.97
C GLY A 2 11.98 -19.28 9.45
N ARG A 3 10.91 -19.91 8.94
CA ARG A 3 10.60 -19.93 7.50
C ARG A 3 9.69 -18.75 7.17
N ILE A 4 10.07 -17.93 6.19
CA ILE A 4 9.22 -16.83 5.71
C ILE A 4 8.06 -17.43 4.91
N VAL A 5 6.84 -17.04 5.25
CA VAL A 5 5.62 -17.42 4.53
C VAL A 5 5.05 -16.17 3.87
N PHE A 6 4.93 -16.17 2.55
CA PHE A 6 4.38 -15.06 1.77
C PHE A 6 2.84 -15.08 1.79
N ASN A 7 2.28 -14.82 2.96
CA ASN A 7 0.85 -14.54 3.12
C ASN A 7 0.54 -13.06 2.82
N SER A 8 -0.73 -12.68 2.81
CA SER A 8 -1.14 -11.30 2.49
C SER A 8 -0.58 -10.28 3.48
N ALA A 9 -0.49 -10.59 4.78
CA ALA A 9 0.12 -9.72 5.77
C ALA A 9 1.61 -9.45 5.48
N MET A 10 2.37 -10.50 5.14
CA MET A 10 3.79 -10.38 4.76
C MET A 10 3.97 -9.60 3.47
N LEU A 11 3.11 -9.80 2.47
CA LEU A 11 3.17 -9.04 1.22
C LEU A 11 2.94 -7.55 1.47
N TRP A 12 1.94 -7.18 2.28
CA TRP A 12 1.72 -5.79 2.67
C TRP A 12 2.92 -5.19 3.43
N THR A 13 3.55 -5.96 4.31
CA THR A 13 4.76 -5.54 5.04
C THR A 13 5.92 -5.28 4.08
N ILE A 14 6.15 -6.17 3.11
CA ILE A 14 7.21 -5.98 2.09
C ILE A 14 6.89 -4.76 1.23
N GLY A 15 5.63 -4.63 0.78
CA GLY A 15 5.16 -3.45 0.04
C GLY A 15 5.42 -2.16 0.80
N PHE A 16 5.06 -2.12 2.10
CA PHE A 16 5.36 -1.00 2.99
C PHE A 16 6.87 -0.67 3.01
N ILE A 17 7.73 -1.65 3.29
CA ILE A 17 9.18 -1.42 3.40
C ILE A 17 9.73 -0.84 2.09
N VAL A 18 9.39 -1.44 0.95
CA VAL A 18 9.91 -1.03 -0.35
C VAL A 18 9.44 0.39 -0.72
N THR A 19 8.15 0.66 -0.65
CA THR A 19 7.59 1.94 -1.07
C THR A 19 7.96 3.08 -0.11
N PHE A 20 7.96 2.81 1.20
CA PHE A 20 8.36 3.80 2.20
C PHE A 20 9.86 4.13 2.12
N SER A 21 10.72 3.15 1.79
CA SER A 21 12.15 3.40 1.57
C SER A 21 12.38 4.35 0.38
N VAL A 22 11.65 4.16 -0.73
CA VAL A 22 11.68 5.09 -1.88
C VAL A 22 11.20 6.48 -1.45
N GLY A 23 10.11 6.54 -0.66
CA GLY A 23 9.61 7.78 -0.08
C GLY A 23 10.66 8.49 0.78
N GLY A 24 11.36 7.74 1.63
CA GLY A 24 12.45 8.27 2.47
C GLY A 24 13.59 8.85 1.65
N MET A 25 14.09 8.13 0.64
CA MET A 25 15.17 8.61 -0.24
C MET A 25 14.77 9.87 -1.01
N THR A 26 13.55 9.93 -1.55
CA THR A 26 13.05 11.11 -2.25
C THR A 26 12.79 12.28 -1.30
N GLY A 27 12.48 12.02 -0.02
CA GLY A 27 12.38 13.04 1.03
C GLY A 27 13.72 13.65 1.39
N VAL A 28 14.78 12.82 1.49
CA VAL A 28 16.15 13.30 1.68
C VAL A 28 16.58 14.21 0.52
N LEU A 29 16.23 13.85 -0.71
CA LEU A 29 16.49 14.71 -1.89
C LEU A 29 15.79 16.06 -1.76
N LEU A 30 14.51 16.09 -1.36
CA LEU A 30 13.76 17.33 -1.14
C LEU A 30 14.28 18.15 0.04
N ALA A 31 14.99 17.53 1.01
CA ALA A 31 15.63 18.26 2.11
C ALA A 31 16.88 19.05 1.67
N VAL A 32 17.42 18.80 0.48
CA VAL A 32 18.55 19.55 -0.08
C VAL A 32 18.05 20.86 -0.71
N PRO A 33 18.44 22.06 -0.22
CA PRO A 33 17.86 23.32 -0.65
C PRO A 33 17.92 23.56 -2.17
N GLY A 34 19.00 23.18 -2.83
CA GLY A 34 19.15 23.31 -4.28
C GLY A 34 18.19 22.43 -5.07
N ALA A 35 17.92 21.22 -4.58
CA ALA A 35 16.95 20.31 -5.19
C ALA A 35 15.51 20.79 -4.91
N ASP A 36 15.21 21.18 -3.68
CA ASP A 36 13.88 21.66 -3.29
C ASP A 36 13.50 22.92 -4.09
N PHE A 37 14.44 23.83 -4.33
CA PHE A 37 14.19 25.02 -5.13
C PHE A 37 13.58 24.72 -6.51
N VAL A 38 14.01 23.63 -7.14
CA VAL A 38 13.51 23.20 -8.47
C VAL A 38 12.28 22.30 -8.35
N LEU A 39 12.25 21.41 -7.35
CA LEU A 39 11.21 20.37 -7.22
C LEU A 39 10.03 20.80 -6.36
N HIS A 40 10.16 21.89 -5.63
CA HIS A 40 9.09 22.45 -4.80
C HIS A 40 7.86 22.77 -5.64
N ASN A 41 6.69 22.39 -5.17
CA ASN A 41 5.42 22.57 -5.89
C ASN A 41 5.32 21.86 -7.26
N SER A 42 6.22 20.93 -7.59
CA SER A 42 6.13 20.08 -8.77
C SER A 42 5.36 18.79 -8.49
N LEU A 43 5.14 17.98 -9.54
CA LEU A 43 4.57 16.63 -9.41
C LEU A 43 5.52 15.65 -8.71
N PHE A 44 6.82 15.97 -8.62
CA PHE A 44 7.76 15.20 -7.79
C PHE A 44 7.33 15.15 -6.32
N LEU A 45 6.94 16.30 -5.78
CA LEU A 45 6.43 16.38 -4.41
C LEU A 45 5.18 15.52 -4.22
N ILE A 46 4.28 15.48 -5.23
CA ILE A 46 3.08 14.63 -5.18
C ILE A 46 3.47 13.15 -5.11
N ALA A 47 4.39 12.70 -5.96
CA ALA A 47 4.88 11.33 -5.93
C ALA A 47 5.55 10.98 -4.59
N HIS A 48 6.38 11.89 -4.07
CA HIS A 48 7.05 11.72 -2.78
C HIS A 48 6.06 11.48 -1.64
N PHE A 49 5.12 12.38 -1.41
CA PHE A 49 4.24 12.22 -0.25
C PHE A 49 3.27 11.06 -0.39
N HIS A 50 2.91 10.63 -1.62
CA HIS A 50 2.14 9.40 -1.79
C HIS A 50 2.96 8.15 -1.47
N ASN A 51 4.26 8.14 -1.72
CA ASN A 51 5.14 7.07 -1.23
C ASN A 51 5.18 6.99 0.30
N VAL A 52 5.08 8.12 0.98
CA VAL A 52 5.03 8.17 2.45
C VAL A 52 3.65 7.79 2.97
N ILE A 53 2.57 8.36 2.41
CA ILE A 53 1.21 8.16 2.93
C ILE A 53 0.67 6.79 2.49
N ILE A 54 0.64 6.48 1.20
CA ILE A 54 0.11 5.20 0.72
C ILE A 54 1.12 4.09 1.02
N GLY A 55 2.36 4.27 0.60
CA GLY A 55 3.40 3.27 0.81
C GLY A 55 3.71 3.03 2.28
N GLY A 56 3.77 4.11 3.07
CA GLY A 56 4.01 4.03 4.52
C GLY A 56 2.74 3.71 5.30
N VAL A 57 1.82 4.66 5.39
CA VAL A 57 0.68 4.54 6.31
C VAL A 57 -0.32 3.48 5.83
N VAL A 58 -0.80 3.54 4.58
CA VAL A 58 -1.87 2.66 4.12
C VAL A 58 -1.41 1.20 4.05
N PHE A 59 -0.23 0.93 3.47
CA PHE A 59 0.29 -0.43 3.39
C PHE A 59 0.66 -0.98 4.76
N GLY A 60 1.22 -0.15 5.65
CA GLY A 60 1.48 -0.53 7.05
C GLY A 60 0.18 -0.85 7.81
N CYS A 61 -0.86 -0.05 7.62
CA CYS A 61 -2.18 -0.33 8.19
C CYS A 61 -2.78 -1.63 7.66
N PHE A 62 -2.66 -1.93 6.35
CA PHE A 62 -3.16 -3.19 5.80
C PHE A 62 -2.35 -4.39 6.29
N ALA A 63 -1.04 -4.24 6.47
CA ALA A 63 -0.20 -5.28 7.08
C ALA A 63 -0.67 -5.59 8.50
N GLY A 64 -0.77 -4.56 9.34
CA GLY A 64 -1.24 -4.69 10.73
C GLY A 64 -2.68 -5.22 10.81
N LEU A 65 -3.59 -4.64 10.03
CA LEU A 65 -4.98 -5.07 10.00
C LEU A 65 -5.09 -6.57 9.64
N THR A 66 -4.39 -7.02 8.59
CA THR A 66 -4.43 -8.42 8.17
C THR A 66 -3.81 -9.35 9.21
N TYR A 67 -2.69 -8.93 9.82
CA TYR A 67 -1.97 -9.72 10.81
C TYR A 67 -2.76 -9.88 12.12
N TRP A 68 -3.35 -8.79 12.65
CA TRP A 68 -4.09 -8.83 13.92
C TRP A 68 -5.59 -9.07 13.76
N TRP A 69 -6.13 -9.19 12.54
CA TRP A 69 -7.54 -9.47 12.32
C TRP A 69 -8.04 -10.72 13.06
N PRO A 70 -7.34 -11.88 13.00
CA PRO A 70 -7.78 -13.05 13.73
C PRO A 70 -7.84 -12.83 15.24
N LYS A 71 -6.90 -12.03 15.75
CA LYS A 71 -6.86 -11.68 17.17
C LYS A 71 -8.06 -10.83 17.60
N ALA A 72 -8.43 -9.85 16.79
CA ALA A 72 -9.52 -8.93 17.11
C ALA A 72 -10.91 -9.56 16.91
N PHE A 73 -11.07 -10.39 15.87
CA PHE A 73 -12.38 -10.88 15.43
C PHE A 73 -12.55 -12.39 15.49
N GLY A 74 -11.52 -13.16 15.78
CA GLY A 74 -11.57 -14.61 15.96
C GLY A 74 -11.65 -15.41 14.65
N PHE A 75 -11.40 -14.83 13.49
CA PHE A 75 -11.36 -15.52 12.19
C PHE A 75 -10.32 -14.88 11.27
N THR A 76 -9.78 -15.66 10.32
CA THR A 76 -8.79 -15.20 9.36
C THR A 76 -9.43 -14.56 8.13
N LEU A 77 -8.75 -13.55 7.54
CA LEU A 77 -9.16 -12.96 6.27
C LEU A 77 -8.84 -13.90 5.10
N ASN A 78 -9.65 -13.80 4.04
CA ASN A 78 -9.47 -14.60 2.83
C ASN A 78 -8.15 -14.24 2.12
N GLU A 79 -7.22 -15.19 2.08
CA GLU A 79 -5.88 -15.00 1.52
C GLU A 79 -5.88 -14.76 0.00
N THR A 80 -6.78 -15.39 -0.73
CA THR A 80 -6.83 -15.27 -2.20
C THR A 80 -7.19 -13.84 -2.60
N TRP A 81 -8.24 -13.28 -1.99
CA TRP A 81 -8.62 -11.89 -2.24
C TRP A 81 -7.64 -10.88 -1.66
N GLY A 82 -7.02 -11.19 -0.50
CA GLY A 82 -5.96 -10.36 0.08
C GLY A 82 -4.74 -10.24 -0.82
N LYS A 83 -4.28 -11.33 -1.41
CA LYS A 83 -3.17 -11.32 -2.38
C LYS A 83 -3.52 -10.59 -3.67
N ARG A 84 -4.76 -10.78 -4.19
CA ARG A 84 -5.24 -10.01 -5.36
C ARG A 84 -5.26 -8.52 -5.07
N ALA A 85 -5.81 -8.12 -3.92
CA ALA A 85 -5.82 -6.72 -3.50
C ALA A 85 -4.40 -6.16 -3.45
N PHE A 86 -3.46 -6.84 -2.79
CA PHE A 86 -2.07 -6.42 -2.71
C PHE A 86 -1.44 -6.18 -4.09
N TRP A 87 -1.59 -7.13 -5.02
CA TRP A 87 -0.97 -7.01 -6.34
C TRP A 87 -1.56 -5.86 -7.16
N PHE A 88 -2.87 -5.65 -7.12
CA PHE A 88 -3.49 -4.49 -7.77
C PHE A 88 -3.04 -3.18 -7.15
N TRP A 89 -2.92 -3.12 -5.82
CA TRP A 89 -2.42 -1.94 -5.12
C TRP A 89 -0.96 -1.63 -5.45
N ILE A 90 -0.05 -2.60 -5.34
CA ILE A 90 1.39 -2.35 -5.51
C ILE A 90 1.74 -2.01 -6.96
N ILE A 91 1.18 -2.77 -7.93
CA ILE A 91 1.39 -2.48 -9.36
C ILE A 91 0.77 -1.14 -9.71
N GLY A 92 -0.48 -0.92 -9.33
CA GLY A 92 -1.19 0.33 -9.55
C GLY A 92 -0.46 1.52 -8.94
N PHE A 93 0.11 1.35 -7.74
CA PHE A 93 0.90 2.37 -7.07
C PHE A 93 2.13 2.80 -7.89
N PHE A 94 2.94 1.84 -8.35
CA PHE A 94 4.11 2.17 -9.17
C PHE A 94 3.72 2.78 -10.51
N VAL A 95 2.70 2.24 -11.18
CA VAL A 95 2.20 2.78 -12.46
C VAL A 95 1.61 4.19 -12.29
N ALA A 96 0.98 4.48 -11.15
CA ALA A 96 0.42 5.81 -10.89
C ALA A 96 1.47 6.85 -10.54
N PHE A 97 2.42 6.52 -9.65
CA PHE A 97 3.27 7.52 -9.01
C PHE A 97 4.69 7.62 -9.59
N MET A 98 5.24 6.56 -10.21
CA MET A 98 6.57 6.68 -10.83
C MET A 98 6.59 7.66 -12.00
N PRO A 99 5.59 7.72 -12.90
CA PRO A 99 5.54 8.77 -13.93
C PRO A 99 5.50 10.18 -13.36
N LEU A 100 4.90 10.39 -12.20
CA LEU A 100 4.83 11.73 -11.57
C LEU A 100 6.20 12.22 -11.10
N TYR A 101 7.11 11.34 -10.69
CA TYR A 101 8.50 11.72 -10.41
C TYR A 101 9.17 12.28 -11.68
N VAL A 102 9.01 11.58 -12.80
CA VAL A 102 9.57 12.00 -14.09
C VAL A 102 8.96 13.34 -14.52
N LEU A 103 7.64 13.49 -14.46
CA LEU A 103 6.94 14.73 -14.77
C LEU A 103 7.39 15.90 -13.88
N GLY A 104 7.67 15.61 -12.60
CA GLY A 104 8.22 16.60 -11.68
C GLY A 104 9.61 17.05 -12.06
N PHE A 105 10.51 16.14 -12.48
CA PHE A 105 11.83 16.49 -13.02
C PHE A 105 11.75 17.24 -14.34
N MET A 106 10.72 17.03 -15.15
CA MET A 106 10.45 17.80 -16.38
C MET A 106 9.87 19.18 -16.09
N GLY A 107 9.67 19.54 -14.82
CA GLY A 107 9.16 20.85 -14.41
C GLY A 107 7.64 20.98 -14.39
N MET A 108 6.89 19.88 -14.51
CA MET A 108 5.44 19.95 -14.41
C MET A 108 5.01 20.31 -12.98
N THR A 109 4.29 21.45 -12.85
CA THR A 109 3.80 21.95 -11.57
C THR A 109 2.56 21.17 -11.11
N ARG A 110 2.33 21.11 -9.80
CA ARG A 110 1.08 20.59 -9.23
C ARG A 110 -0.04 21.64 -9.29
N ARG A 111 -1.28 21.21 -9.06
CA ARG A 111 -2.49 22.07 -8.97
C ARG A 111 -2.86 22.78 -10.28
N LEU A 112 -2.53 22.20 -11.41
CA LEU A 112 -3.00 22.70 -12.69
C LEU A 112 -4.47 22.31 -12.90
N SER A 113 -5.31 23.27 -13.28
CA SER A 113 -6.71 23.03 -13.66
C SER A 113 -6.83 22.39 -15.04
N GLN A 114 -5.88 22.69 -15.92
CA GLN A 114 -5.79 22.14 -17.28
C GLN A 114 -4.34 21.86 -17.62
N GLN A 115 -4.09 20.77 -18.35
CA GLN A 115 -2.79 20.45 -18.91
C GLN A 115 -2.77 20.90 -20.38
N ILE A 116 -1.95 21.89 -20.68
CA ILE A 116 -1.89 22.51 -22.01
C ILE A 116 -0.75 21.90 -22.84
N ASP A 117 0.33 21.44 -22.19
CA ASP A 117 1.51 20.94 -22.89
C ASP A 117 1.34 19.47 -23.27
N PRO A 118 1.29 19.14 -24.58
CA PRO A 118 1.10 17.76 -25.06
C PRO A 118 2.18 16.79 -24.61
N GLN A 119 3.39 17.25 -24.29
CA GLN A 119 4.51 16.38 -23.91
C GLN A 119 4.25 15.60 -22.60
N PHE A 120 3.44 16.13 -21.71
CA PHE A 120 3.13 15.48 -20.42
C PHE A 120 1.98 14.49 -20.51
N HIS A 121 1.15 14.59 -21.56
CA HIS A 121 -0.07 13.79 -21.68
C HIS A 121 0.14 12.27 -21.61
N PRO A 122 1.13 11.66 -22.30
CA PRO A 122 1.31 10.21 -22.25
C PRO A 122 1.56 9.68 -20.83
N MET A 123 2.40 10.37 -20.06
CA MET A 123 2.71 9.95 -18.67
C MET A 123 1.52 10.14 -17.73
N LEU A 124 0.70 11.17 -17.95
CA LEU A 124 -0.53 11.38 -17.19
C LEU A 124 -1.57 10.27 -17.48
N VAL A 125 -1.66 9.80 -18.72
CA VAL A 125 -2.51 8.66 -19.07
C VAL A 125 -2.02 7.38 -18.37
N VAL A 126 -0.71 7.12 -18.36
CA VAL A 126 -0.13 6.00 -17.61
C VAL A 126 -0.47 6.11 -16.13
N ALA A 127 -0.30 7.29 -15.54
CA ALA A 127 -0.64 7.52 -14.13
C ALA A 127 -2.14 7.28 -13.86
N ALA A 128 -3.03 7.68 -14.77
CA ALA A 128 -4.46 7.43 -14.66
C ALA A 128 -4.79 5.92 -14.72
N CYS A 129 -4.12 5.15 -15.59
CA CYS A 129 -4.23 3.70 -15.60
C CYS A 129 -3.80 3.08 -14.27
N GLY A 130 -2.72 3.60 -13.67
CA GLY A 130 -2.28 3.19 -12.33
C GLY A 130 -3.35 3.46 -11.26
N ALA A 131 -3.99 4.63 -11.31
CA ALA A 131 -5.09 4.96 -10.39
C ALA A 131 -6.29 4.00 -10.57
N ALA A 132 -6.62 3.61 -11.80
CA ALA A 132 -7.65 2.61 -12.07
C ALA A 132 -7.30 1.23 -11.49
N LEU A 133 -6.02 0.81 -11.58
CA LEU A 133 -5.54 -0.43 -10.94
C LEU A 133 -5.68 -0.35 -9.41
N ILE A 134 -5.36 0.78 -8.78
CA ILE A 134 -5.58 0.98 -7.34
C ILE A 134 -7.06 0.85 -7.00
N ALA A 135 -7.96 1.42 -7.81
CA ALA A 135 -9.41 1.27 -7.61
C ALA A 135 -9.85 -0.20 -7.69
N CYS A 136 -9.29 -1.00 -8.60
CA CYS A 136 -9.50 -2.46 -8.61
C CYS A 136 -8.96 -3.13 -7.34
N GLY A 137 -7.83 -2.66 -6.82
CA GLY A 137 -7.26 -3.13 -5.55
C GLY A 137 -8.18 -2.87 -4.37
N ILE A 138 -8.76 -1.66 -4.30
CA ILE A 138 -9.77 -1.30 -3.28
C ILE A 138 -10.99 -2.22 -3.39
N LEU A 139 -11.48 -2.46 -4.60
CA LEU A 139 -12.61 -3.37 -4.81
C LEU A 139 -12.28 -4.79 -4.33
N CYS A 140 -11.10 -5.32 -4.65
CA CYS A 140 -10.64 -6.62 -4.16
C CYS A 140 -10.56 -6.64 -2.62
N GLN A 141 -10.15 -5.55 -1.99
CA GLN A 141 -10.09 -5.43 -0.53
C GLN A 141 -11.50 -5.47 0.10
N LEU A 142 -12.46 -4.77 -0.50
CA LEU A 142 -13.86 -4.80 -0.05
C LEU A 142 -14.47 -6.20 -0.22
N ILE A 143 -14.18 -6.88 -1.33
CA ILE A 143 -14.60 -8.28 -1.55
C ILE A 143 -13.93 -9.19 -0.53
N GLN A 144 -12.66 -8.99 -0.20
CA GLN A 144 -11.97 -9.75 0.84
C GLN A 144 -12.72 -9.65 2.17
N PHE A 145 -13.07 -8.45 2.62
CA PHE A 145 -13.82 -8.29 3.86
C PHE A 145 -15.20 -8.95 3.79
N TYR A 146 -15.93 -8.71 2.72
CA TYR A 146 -17.26 -9.31 2.54
C TYR A 146 -17.23 -10.84 2.60
N VAL A 147 -16.35 -11.48 1.81
CA VAL A 147 -16.20 -12.93 1.78
C VAL A 147 -15.74 -13.47 3.13
N SER A 148 -14.78 -12.80 3.77
CA SER A 148 -14.25 -13.23 5.07
C SER A 148 -15.29 -13.18 6.18
N ILE A 149 -16.13 -12.14 6.19
CA ILE A 149 -17.22 -11.99 7.16
C ILE A 149 -18.32 -13.02 6.89
N ARG A 150 -18.67 -13.24 5.62
CA ARG A 150 -19.67 -14.25 5.22
C ARG A 150 -19.23 -15.67 5.65
N ASP A 151 -17.98 -16.01 5.42
CA ASP A 151 -17.43 -17.34 5.64
C ASP A 151 -16.69 -17.45 7.01
N ARG A 152 -16.99 -16.54 7.96
CA ARG A 152 -16.29 -16.40 9.25
C ARG A 152 -16.28 -17.65 10.09
N GLU A 153 -17.37 -18.45 10.09
CA GLU A 153 -17.48 -19.67 10.86
C GLU A 153 -16.52 -20.75 10.33
N GLN A 154 -16.29 -20.80 9.01
CA GLN A 154 -15.36 -21.75 8.38
C GLN A 154 -13.90 -21.35 8.60
N ASN A 155 -13.64 -20.04 8.69
CA ASN A 155 -12.31 -19.46 8.85
C ASN A 155 -12.00 -19.10 10.31
N ARG A 156 -12.77 -19.63 11.26
CA ARG A 156 -12.61 -19.34 12.69
C ARG A 156 -11.25 -19.81 13.19
N ASP A 157 -10.55 -18.94 13.90
CA ASP A 157 -9.30 -19.29 14.57
C ASP A 157 -9.60 -20.01 15.90
N LEU A 158 -9.34 -21.31 15.93
CA LEU A 158 -9.48 -22.15 17.12
C LEU A 158 -8.17 -22.28 17.91
N THR A 159 -7.06 -21.80 17.34
CA THR A 159 -5.72 -21.96 17.93
C THR A 159 -5.32 -20.80 18.82
N GLY A 160 -5.89 -19.61 18.59
CA GLY A 160 -5.46 -18.35 19.21
C GLY A 160 -4.17 -17.78 18.61
N ASP A 161 -3.48 -18.55 17.75
CA ASP A 161 -2.24 -18.17 17.08
C ASP A 161 -2.14 -18.79 15.68
N PRO A 162 -2.85 -18.24 14.69
CA PRO A 162 -2.86 -18.76 13.33
C PRO A 162 -1.54 -18.55 12.57
N TRP A 163 -0.63 -17.76 13.13
CA TRP A 163 0.65 -17.42 12.49
C TRP A 163 1.85 -18.14 13.09
N GLY A 164 1.71 -18.83 14.21
CA GLY A 164 2.83 -19.37 15.01
C GLY A 164 3.69 -18.22 15.59
N GLY A 165 3.04 -17.15 16.03
CA GLY A 165 3.67 -15.96 16.62
C GLY A 165 4.32 -16.27 17.97
N ARG A 166 5.35 -15.48 18.32
CA ARG A 166 6.10 -15.67 19.59
C ARG A 166 5.90 -14.52 20.57
N THR A 167 5.05 -13.56 20.22
CA THR A 167 4.78 -12.37 21.04
C THR A 167 3.58 -12.60 21.94
N LEU A 168 3.50 -11.85 23.05
CA LEU A 168 2.55 -12.12 24.14
C LEU A 168 1.08 -12.07 23.72
N GLU A 169 0.73 -11.27 22.72
CA GLU A 169 -0.64 -11.18 22.21
C GLU A 169 -1.16 -12.51 21.67
N TRP A 170 -0.26 -13.40 21.19
CA TRP A 170 -0.61 -14.72 20.66
C TRP A 170 -0.68 -15.81 21.74
N ALA A 171 -0.34 -15.47 22.99
CA ALA A 171 -0.46 -16.41 24.12
C ALA A 171 -1.88 -16.53 24.71
N THR A 172 -2.83 -15.69 24.24
CA THR A 172 -4.24 -15.70 24.70
C THR A 172 -5.17 -16.16 23.59
N SER A 173 -6.44 -16.45 23.92
CA SER A 173 -7.47 -16.81 22.94
C SER A 173 -7.73 -15.67 21.92
N SER A 174 -8.35 -16.00 20.79
CA SER A 174 -8.76 -15.05 19.75
C SER A 174 -10.29 -15.12 19.56
N PRO A 175 -11.06 -14.05 19.88
CA PRO A 175 -10.65 -12.83 20.56
C PRO A 175 -10.21 -13.09 22.00
N PRO A 176 -9.49 -12.15 22.65
CA PRO A 176 -9.19 -12.25 24.08
C PRO A 176 -10.46 -12.11 24.91
N PRO A 177 -10.50 -12.70 26.13
CA PRO A 177 -11.65 -12.66 27.03
C PRO A 177 -11.99 -11.23 27.49
#